data_b8fb76f33380f2636e90398673b28600
#
_entry.id   b8fb76f33380f2636e90398673b28600
#
_cell.length_a   1.000
_cell.length_b   1.000
_cell.length_c   1.000
_cell.angle_alpha   90.00
_cell.angle_beta   90.00
_cell.angle_gamma   90.00
#
_symmetry.space_group_name_H-M   'P 1'
#
loop_
_entity.id
_entity.type
_entity.pdbx_description
1 polymer ?
#
loop_
_entity_poly.entity_id
_entity_poly.type
_entity_poly.pdbx_seq_one_letter_code
_entity_poly.pdbx_strand_id
1 'polypeptide(L)'
;KIKDCNPDAHILFVSAREERVFDTFRIHPLAFVRKSNFSEDMKKAMKTLMEHLEKPADQMLNFQDELGHILSLNLTRLMYIEANEKYQNLVSTDGSNLIRCSISDLEKALVPHQFIRIHRGYLVNPQYIYRIDTSSIILDGSQKLPLSRHRKKEVQNLFLAYNKTS
;
A
#
# COMPACT_ATOMS: atom_id res chain seq x y z
N LYS A 1 -0.53 -5.18 -20.97
CA LYS A 1 0.18 -4.26 -21.89
C LYS A 1 0.17 -2.79 -21.44
N ILE A 2 -0.99 -2.18 -21.07
CA ILE A 2 -1.02 -0.76 -20.64
C ILE A 2 -0.28 -0.59 -19.32
N LYS A 3 -0.61 -1.38 -18.29
CA LYS A 3 0.08 -1.36 -16.98
C LYS A 3 1.52 -1.88 -17.04
N ASP A 4 1.88 -2.68 -18.03
CA ASP A 4 3.27 -3.13 -18.24
C ASP A 4 4.16 -1.99 -18.75
N CYS A 5 3.54 -1.01 -19.46
CA CYS A 5 4.24 0.18 -19.98
C CYS A 5 4.14 1.37 -19.02
N ASN A 6 3.08 1.45 -18.22
CA ASN A 6 2.89 2.50 -17.20
C ASN A 6 2.13 1.92 -15.99
N PRO A 7 2.85 1.52 -14.93
CA PRO A 7 2.26 0.95 -13.72
C PRO A 7 1.27 1.90 -13.01
N ASP A 8 1.49 3.21 -13.12
CA ASP A 8 0.66 4.24 -12.49
C ASP A 8 -0.57 4.64 -13.34
N ALA A 9 -0.79 3.97 -14.47
CA ALA A 9 -1.95 4.26 -15.32
C ALA A 9 -3.27 3.93 -14.60
N HIS A 10 -4.13 4.94 -14.45
CA HIS A 10 -5.49 4.77 -13.97
C HIS A 10 -6.40 4.38 -15.15
N ILE A 11 -7.04 3.21 -15.06
CA ILE A 11 -7.88 2.67 -16.12
C ILE A 11 -9.34 2.80 -15.72
N LEU A 12 -10.11 3.49 -16.56
CA LEU A 12 -11.56 3.59 -16.48
C LEU A 12 -12.17 2.74 -17.60
N PHE A 13 -13.09 1.85 -17.27
CA PHE A 13 -13.87 1.13 -18.28
C PHE A 13 -15.22 1.78 -18.49
N VAL A 14 -15.56 2.03 -19.75
CA VAL A 14 -16.88 2.51 -20.14
C VAL A 14 -17.53 1.47 -21.04
N SER A 15 -18.66 0.89 -20.62
CA SER A 15 -19.33 -0.15 -21.38
C SER A 15 -20.85 -0.05 -21.31
N ALA A 16 -21.53 -0.49 -22.40
CA ALA A 16 -22.97 -0.72 -22.41
C ALA A 16 -23.34 -2.12 -21.87
N ARG A 17 -22.33 -3.02 -21.72
CA ARG A 17 -22.54 -4.41 -21.28
C ARG A 17 -22.11 -4.54 -19.84
N GLU A 18 -23.08 -4.54 -18.94
CA GLU A 18 -22.86 -4.62 -17.50
C GLU A 18 -22.30 -5.98 -17.06
N GLU A 19 -22.64 -7.06 -17.77
CA GLU A 19 -22.13 -8.41 -17.51
C GLU A 19 -20.62 -8.55 -17.65
N ARG A 20 -19.96 -7.62 -18.39
CA ARG A 20 -18.50 -7.64 -18.57
C ARG A 20 -17.71 -6.99 -17.42
N VAL A 21 -18.37 -6.50 -16.39
CA VAL A 21 -17.69 -5.99 -15.19
C VAL A 21 -16.74 -7.05 -14.62
N PHE A 22 -17.17 -8.30 -14.57
CA PHE A 22 -16.37 -9.41 -14.03
C PHE A 22 -15.10 -9.68 -14.85
N ASP A 23 -15.12 -9.46 -16.17
CA ASP A 23 -13.96 -9.64 -17.04
C ASP A 23 -12.86 -8.60 -16.76
N THR A 24 -13.24 -7.46 -16.19
CA THR A 24 -12.32 -6.34 -15.91
C THR A 24 -11.56 -6.48 -14.59
N PHE A 25 -12.01 -7.35 -13.68
CA PHE A 25 -11.34 -7.55 -12.38
C PHE A 25 -9.87 -7.97 -12.49
N ARG A 26 -9.48 -8.65 -13.56
CA ARG A 26 -8.07 -9.03 -13.81
C ARG A 26 -7.15 -7.83 -14.04
N ILE A 27 -7.69 -6.68 -14.42
CA ILE A 27 -6.93 -5.49 -14.80
C ILE A 27 -6.96 -4.44 -13.69
N HIS A 28 -7.76 -4.67 -12.62
CA HIS A 28 -7.96 -3.75 -11.48
C HIS A 28 -8.22 -2.33 -12.00
N PRO A 29 -9.34 -2.09 -12.69
CA PRO A 29 -9.66 -0.75 -13.15
C PRO A 29 -9.99 0.14 -11.95
N LEU A 30 -9.70 1.42 -12.07
CA LEU A 30 -10.07 2.41 -11.07
C LEU A 30 -11.58 2.50 -10.91
N ALA A 31 -12.31 2.44 -12.02
CA ALA A 31 -13.77 2.41 -12.01
C ALA A 31 -14.34 1.80 -13.30
N PHE A 32 -15.59 1.34 -13.19
CA PHE A 32 -16.41 0.89 -14.30
C PHE A 32 -17.62 1.84 -14.44
N VAL A 33 -17.80 2.38 -15.64
CA VAL A 33 -18.84 3.34 -15.98
C VAL A 33 -19.82 2.68 -16.96
N ARG A 34 -21.05 2.53 -16.54
CA ARG A 34 -22.14 1.99 -17.40
C ARG A 34 -22.63 3.09 -18.34
N LYS A 35 -22.77 2.78 -19.63
CA LYS A 35 -23.37 3.72 -20.56
C LYS A 35 -24.84 4.03 -20.26
N SER A 36 -25.55 3.08 -19.66
CA SER A 36 -26.93 3.23 -19.20
C SER A 36 -27.11 4.26 -18.09
N ASN A 37 -26.06 4.47 -17.26
CA ASN A 37 -26.05 5.42 -16.15
C ASN A 37 -24.80 6.30 -16.15
N PHE A 38 -24.40 6.75 -17.34
CA PHE A 38 -23.12 7.39 -17.60
C PHE A 38 -22.84 8.58 -16.69
N SER A 39 -23.82 9.47 -16.50
CA SER A 39 -23.62 10.72 -15.74
C SER A 39 -23.29 10.44 -14.26
N GLU A 40 -24.03 9.55 -13.64
CA GLU A 40 -23.84 9.19 -12.21
C GLU A 40 -22.56 8.39 -11.98
N ASP A 41 -22.34 7.36 -12.83
CA ASP A 41 -21.17 6.51 -12.71
C ASP A 41 -19.87 7.28 -13.05
N MET A 42 -19.93 8.22 -14.00
CA MET A 42 -18.78 9.08 -14.32
C MET A 42 -18.47 10.05 -13.18
N LYS A 43 -19.47 10.66 -12.55
CA LYS A 43 -19.24 11.52 -11.35
C LYS A 43 -18.54 10.74 -10.24
N LYS A 44 -18.98 9.50 -9.96
CA LYS A 44 -18.36 8.63 -8.97
C LYS A 44 -16.92 8.27 -9.37
N ALA A 45 -16.72 7.89 -10.64
CA ALA A 45 -15.41 7.55 -11.19
C ALA A 45 -14.43 8.74 -11.10
N MET A 46 -14.89 9.95 -11.43
CA MET A 46 -14.08 11.16 -11.33
C MET A 46 -13.74 11.52 -9.89
N LYS A 47 -14.70 11.36 -8.96
CA LYS A 47 -14.41 11.53 -7.53
C LYS A 47 -13.32 10.57 -7.08
N THR A 48 -13.46 9.28 -7.37
CA THR A 48 -12.44 8.26 -7.06
C THR A 48 -11.10 8.60 -7.73
N LEU A 49 -11.10 9.08 -8.97
CA LEU A 49 -9.88 9.51 -9.65
C LEU A 49 -9.22 10.69 -8.93
N MET A 50 -10.00 11.70 -8.55
CA MET A 50 -9.49 12.86 -7.81
C MET A 50 -8.89 12.45 -6.47
N GLU A 51 -9.56 11.57 -5.72
CA GLU A 51 -9.04 11.00 -4.47
C GLU A 51 -7.72 10.22 -4.67
N HIS A 52 -7.54 9.58 -5.84
CA HIS A 52 -6.29 8.90 -6.21
C HIS A 52 -5.21 9.86 -6.72
N LEU A 53 -5.61 10.98 -7.36
CA LEU A 53 -4.69 12.01 -7.83
C LEU A 53 -4.32 13.00 -6.72
N GLU A 54 -5.23 13.25 -5.79
CA GLU A 54 -4.94 13.86 -4.50
C GLU A 54 -4.22 12.84 -3.61
N LYS A 55 -3.14 12.23 -4.15
CA LYS A 55 -2.21 11.48 -3.30
C LYS A 55 -1.87 12.41 -2.15
N PRO A 56 -1.97 11.95 -0.89
CA PRO A 56 -1.51 12.76 0.23
C PRO A 56 -0.11 13.25 -0.15
N ALA A 57 0.07 14.58 -0.05
CA ALA A 57 1.36 15.22 -0.40
C ALA A 57 2.48 14.35 0.15
N ASP A 58 3.46 14.01 -0.67
CA ASP A 58 4.55 13.10 -0.34
C ASP A 58 4.92 13.24 1.14
N GLN A 59 4.48 12.29 1.95
CA GLN A 59 4.78 12.31 3.38
C GLN A 59 6.25 11.93 3.53
N MET A 60 7.08 12.94 3.60
CA MET A 60 8.52 12.77 3.78
C MET A 60 8.84 12.67 5.26
N LEU A 61 9.49 11.58 5.66
CA LEU A 61 10.05 11.40 6.99
C LEU A 61 11.57 11.41 6.91
N ASN A 62 12.20 12.33 7.63
CA ASN A 62 13.64 12.30 7.78
C ASN A 62 14.01 11.37 8.94
N PHE A 63 14.79 10.37 8.63
CA PHE A 63 15.26 9.38 9.59
C PHE A 63 16.80 9.39 9.62
N GLN A 64 17.39 9.44 10.80
CA GLN A 64 18.84 9.31 10.99
C GLN A 64 19.18 7.89 11.40
N ASP A 65 20.09 7.26 10.65
CA ASP A 65 20.59 5.92 11.00
C ASP A 65 21.66 5.97 12.11
N GLU A 66 22.06 4.80 12.61
CA GLU A 66 23.11 4.70 13.65
C GLU A 66 24.50 5.17 13.19
N LEU A 67 24.71 5.35 11.89
CA LEU A 67 25.95 5.86 11.31
C LEU A 67 25.92 7.38 11.12
N GLY A 68 24.79 8.02 11.47
CA GLY A 68 24.60 9.46 11.34
C GLY A 68 24.13 9.91 9.96
N HIS A 69 23.83 9.00 9.04
CA HIS A 69 23.26 9.35 7.73
C HIS A 69 21.81 9.78 7.90
N ILE A 70 21.42 10.83 7.19
CA ILE A 70 20.06 11.31 7.14
C ILE A 70 19.41 10.79 5.84
N LEU A 71 18.35 9.98 5.98
CA LEU A 71 17.52 9.51 4.88
C LEU A 71 16.22 10.27 4.87
N SER A 72 15.82 10.72 3.72
CA SER A 72 14.49 11.27 3.47
C SER A 72 13.62 10.16 2.87
N LEU A 73 12.70 9.63 3.67
CA LEU A 73 11.84 8.50 3.30
C LEU A 73 10.50 9.04 2.79
N ASN A 74 10.15 8.68 1.57
CA ASN A 74 8.81 8.91 1.06
C ASN A 74 7.88 7.81 1.56
N LEU A 75 7.06 8.10 2.57
CA LEU A 75 6.19 7.13 3.23
C LEU A 75 5.07 6.62 2.32
N THR A 76 4.67 7.39 1.31
CA THR A 76 3.66 6.95 0.34
C THR A 76 4.19 5.87 -0.61
N ARG A 77 5.51 5.81 -0.81
CA ARG A 77 6.17 4.81 -1.65
C ARG A 77 6.73 3.63 -0.85
N LEU A 78 6.95 3.82 0.45
CA LEU A 78 7.47 2.77 1.31
C LEU A 78 6.41 1.70 1.54
N MET A 79 6.69 0.49 1.04
CA MET A 79 5.75 -0.65 1.09
C MET A 79 5.88 -1.43 2.40
N TYR A 80 7.08 -1.85 2.73
CA TYR A 80 7.37 -2.59 3.97
C TYR A 80 8.83 -2.46 4.36
N ILE A 81 9.12 -2.83 5.60
CA ILE A 81 10.46 -2.91 6.17
C ILE A 81 10.68 -4.33 6.66
N GLU A 82 11.82 -4.88 6.30
CA GLU A 82 12.28 -6.20 6.71
C GLU A 82 13.56 -6.10 7.53
N ALA A 83 13.56 -6.71 8.73
CA ALA A 83 14.74 -6.81 9.55
C ALA A 83 15.72 -7.83 8.96
N ASN A 84 16.96 -7.42 8.76
CA ASN A 84 18.04 -8.24 8.29
C ASN A 84 19.27 -8.02 9.19
N GLU A 85 19.38 -8.83 10.26
CA GLU A 85 20.42 -8.73 11.27
C GLU A 85 20.55 -7.33 11.90
N LYS A 86 21.66 -6.63 11.60
CA LYS A 86 21.95 -5.27 12.09
C LYS A 86 21.35 -4.17 11.19
N TYR A 87 20.84 -4.54 10.05
CA TYR A 87 20.29 -3.62 9.06
C TYR A 87 18.78 -3.82 8.92
N GLN A 88 18.12 -2.79 8.43
CA GLN A 88 16.74 -2.87 8.02
C GLN A 88 16.68 -2.61 6.51
N ASN A 89 16.01 -3.47 5.79
CA ASN A 89 15.75 -3.30 4.37
C ASN A 89 14.41 -2.58 4.21
N LEU A 90 14.47 -1.34 3.72
CA LEU A 90 13.33 -0.51 3.42
C LEU A 90 12.95 -0.74 1.95
N VAL A 91 11.86 -1.43 1.73
CA VAL A 91 11.38 -1.77 0.38
C VAL A 91 10.29 -0.81 -0.05
N SER A 92 10.56 -0.08 -1.13
CA SER A 92 9.67 0.91 -1.74
C SER A 92 9.28 0.49 -3.16
N THR A 93 8.32 1.18 -3.75
CA THR A 93 7.86 0.94 -5.13
C THR A 93 8.94 1.16 -6.19
N ASP A 94 9.95 1.94 -5.87
CA ASP A 94 11.05 2.35 -6.76
C ASP A 94 12.42 1.73 -6.40
N GLY A 95 12.45 0.83 -5.40
CA GLY A 95 13.66 0.11 -5.03
C GLY A 95 13.75 -0.20 -3.54
N SER A 96 14.93 -0.56 -3.07
CA SER A 96 15.16 -0.85 -1.66
C SER A 96 16.45 -0.20 -1.16
N ASN A 97 16.44 0.16 0.13
CA ASN A 97 17.57 0.77 0.82
C ASN A 97 17.85 0.05 2.13
N LEU A 98 19.13 -0.17 2.44
CA LEU A 98 19.57 -0.72 3.72
C LEU A 98 19.95 0.41 4.65
N ILE A 99 19.40 0.39 5.86
CA ILE A 99 19.78 1.33 6.91
C ILE A 99 20.16 0.58 8.18
N ARG A 100 21.07 1.15 8.95
CA ARG A 100 21.49 0.59 10.23
C ARG A 100 20.75 1.27 11.37
N CYS A 101 19.74 0.57 11.88
CA CYS A 101 18.95 0.99 13.05
C CYS A 101 18.18 -0.20 13.61
N SER A 102 17.53 -0.03 14.74
CA SER A 102 16.62 -1.06 15.25
C SER A 102 15.25 -0.96 14.56
N ILE A 103 14.62 -2.10 14.29
CA ILE A 103 13.25 -2.12 13.75
C ILE A 103 12.24 -1.51 14.75
N SER A 104 12.58 -1.51 16.05
CA SER A 104 11.74 -0.89 17.08
C SER A 104 11.78 0.65 17.04
N ASP A 105 12.90 1.24 16.62
CA ASP A 105 12.99 2.69 16.45
C ASP A 105 12.25 3.12 15.19
N LEU A 106 12.33 2.33 14.11
CA LEU A 106 11.49 2.52 12.93
C LEU A 106 10.00 2.37 13.24
N GLU A 107 9.63 1.38 14.07
CA GLU A 107 8.25 1.22 14.51
C GLU A 107 7.75 2.49 15.21
N LYS A 108 8.50 3.02 16.19
CA LYS A 108 8.15 4.26 16.90
C LYS A 108 7.99 5.45 15.95
N ALA A 109 8.87 5.57 14.95
CA ALA A 109 8.81 6.65 13.97
C ALA A 109 7.64 6.50 12.99
N LEU A 110 7.25 5.28 12.64
CA LEU A 110 6.30 4.99 11.58
C LEU A 110 4.88 4.67 12.06
N VAL A 111 4.68 4.31 13.33
CA VAL A 111 3.33 4.13 13.92
C VAL A 111 2.46 5.39 13.80
N PRO A 112 2.95 6.62 13.99
CA PRO A 112 2.17 7.83 13.74
C PRO A 112 1.69 7.98 12.29
N HIS A 113 2.38 7.31 11.35
CA HIS A 113 2.05 7.25 9.93
C HIS A 113 1.31 5.95 9.55
N GLN A 114 0.69 5.30 10.53
CA GLN A 114 -0.19 4.13 10.39
C GLN A 114 0.50 2.84 9.92
N PHE A 115 1.83 2.78 9.89
CA PHE A 115 2.52 1.50 9.63
C PHE A 115 2.20 0.47 10.71
N ILE A 116 2.06 -0.78 10.30
CA ILE A 116 1.63 -1.88 11.15
C ILE A 116 2.77 -2.89 11.35
N ARG A 117 3.10 -3.18 12.61
CA ARG A 117 4.04 -4.27 12.93
C ARG A 117 3.34 -5.61 12.80
N ILE A 118 3.67 -6.38 11.77
CA ILE A 118 3.04 -7.68 11.45
C ILE A 118 3.80 -8.89 11.98
N HIS A 119 5.11 -8.73 12.18
CA HIS A 119 6.02 -9.76 12.67
C HIS A 119 7.18 -9.11 13.43
N ARG A 120 7.94 -9.89 14.22
CA ARG A 120 9.15 -9.39 14.93
C ARG A 120 10.15 -8.71 13.98
N GLY A 121 10.17 -9.09 12.71
CA GLY A 121 11.08 -8.58 11.70
C GLY A 121 10.37 -7.82 10.57
N TYR A 122 9.07 -7.47 10.68
CA TYR A 122 8.36 -6.83 9.57
C TYR A 122 7.42 -5.73 10.04
N LEU A 123 7.56 -4.57 9.40
CA LEU A 123 6.63 -3.45 9.42
C LEU A 123 6.04 -3.30 8.02
N VAL A 124 4.74 -3.04 7.89
CA VAL A 124 4.07 -2.90 6.60
C VAL A 124 3.26 -1.60 6.55
N ASN A 125 3.26 -0.97 5.40
CA ASN A 125 2.33 0.10 5.08
C ASN A 125 0.98 -0.52 4.68
N PRO A 126 -0.11 -0.25 5.42
CA PRO A 126 -1.41 -0.85 5.15
C PRO A 126 -1.98 -0.50 3.77
N GLN A 127 -1.56 0.60 3.16
CA GLN A 127 -1.92 0.99 1.80
C GLN A 127 -1.64 -0.11 0.77
N TYR A 128 -0.60 -0.91 0.99
CA TYR A 128 -0.18 -1.96 0.07
C TYR A 128 -0.71 -3.36 0.44
N ILE A 129 -1.50 -3.49 1.49
CA ILE A 129 -2.07 -4.78 1.90
C ILE A 129 -3.24 -5.13 0.99
N TYR A 130 -3.06 -6.15 0.14
CA TYR A 130 -4.13 -6.71 -0.65
C TYR A 130 -5.01 -7.67 0.18
N ARG A 131 -4.38 -8.56 0.98
CA ARG A 131 -5.10 -9.60 1.74
C ARG A 131 -4.32 -10.04 2.98
N ILE A 132 -5.06 -10.34 4.04
CA ILE A 132 -4.53 -10.92 5.29
C ILE A 132 -4.99 -12.37 5.39
N ASP A 133 -4.05 -13.30 5.26
CA ASP A 133 -4.26 -14.74 5.41
C ASP A 133 -4.04 -15.19 6.87
N THR A 134 -4.07 -16.50 7.12
CA THR A 134 -3.90 -17.05 8.47
C THR A 134 -2.50 -16.81 9.04
N SER A 135 -1.46 -16.90 8.23
CA SER A 135 -0.05 -16.81 8.64
C SER A 135 0.79 -15.86 7.78
N SER A 136 0.15 -15.11 6.90
CA SER A 136 0.82 -14.21 5.98
C SER A 136 -0.03 -13.02 5.58
N ILE A 137 0.62 -11.99 5.11
CA ILE A 137 0.02 -10.84 4.44
C ILE A 137 0.48 -10.87 2.99
N ILE A 138 -0.46 -10.67 2.08
CA ILE A 138 -0.19 -10.54 0.66
C ILE A 138 -0.28 -9.06 0.32
N LEU A 139 0.76 -8.53 -0.26
CA LEU A 139 0.81 -7.17 -0.78
C LEU A 139 0.33 -7.11 -2.23
N ASP A 140 0.02 -5.92 -2.69
CA ASP A 140 -0.14 -5.65 -4.11
C ASP A 140 1.10 -6.12 -4.87
N GLY A 141 0.91 -6.79 -6.02
CA GLY A 141 2.02 -7.43 -6.75
C GLY A 141 2.40 -8.83 -6.26
N SER A 142 1.59 -9.45 -5.37
CA SER A 142 1.73 -10.84 -4.91
C SER A 142 2.90 -11.12 -3.96
N GLN A 143 3.59 -10.09 -3.45
CA GLN A 143 4.61 -10.26 -2.41
C GLN A 143 3.97 -10.81 -1.14
N LYS A 144 4.55 -11.85 -0.57
CA LYS A 144 4.07 -12.52 0.64
C LYS A 144 4.97 -12.21 1.83
N LEU A 145 4.41 -11.65 2.89
CA LEU A 145 5.10 -11.35 4.14
C LEU A 145 4.59 -12.24 5.29
N PRO A 146 5.44 -12.65 6.24
CA PRO A 146 5.03 -13.48 7.37
C PRO A 146 4.19 -12.68 8.37
N LEU A 147 3.12 -13.28 8.85
CA LEU A 147 2.26 -12.72 9.91
C LEU A 147 2.43 -13.51 11.20
N SER A 148 2.78 -12.82 12.28
CA SER A 148 2.84 -13.44 13.61
C SER A 148 1.44 -13.87 14.08
N ARG A 149 1.31 -15.12 14.56
CA ARG A 149 0.05 -15.64 15.09
C ARG A 149 -0.50 -14.78 16.23
N HIS A 150 0.38 -14.32 17.10
CA HIS A 150 0.00 -13.48 18.25
C HIS A 150 -0.46 -12.08 17.85
N ARG A 151 0.03 -11.55 16.73
CA ARG A 151 -0.33 -10.21 16.23
C ARG A 151 -1.51 -10.20 15.26
N LYS A 152 -1.97 -11.37 14.82
CA LYS A 152 -3.01 -11.47 13.76
C LYS A 152 -4.23 -10.61 14.06
N LYS A 153 -4.81 -10.74 15.26
CA LYS A 153 -6.03 -10.02 15.65
C LYS A 153 -5.79 -8.50 15.70
N GLU A 154 -4.67 -8.09 16.25
CA GLU A 154 -4.25 -6.68 16.31
C GLU A 154 -4.10 -6.09 14.90
N VAL A 155 -3.36 -6.79 14.03
CA VAL A 155 -3.12 -6.39 12.64
C VAL A 155 -4.44 -6.26 11.85
N GLN A 156 -5.36 -7.21 12.02
CA GLN A 156 -6.67 -7.14 11.37
C GLN A 156 -7.47 -5.92 11.84
N ASN A 157 -7.45 -5.63 13.14
CA ASN A 157 -8.16 -4.46 13.69
C ASN A 157 -7.57 -3.14 13.17
N LEU A 158 -6.23 -3.03 13.15
CA LEU A 158 -5.54 -1.85 12.63
C LEU A 158 -5.81 -1.65 11.13
N PHE A 159 -5.78 -2.72 10.35
CA PHE A 159 -6.10 -2.65 8.92
C PHE A 159 -7.54 -2.25 8.65
N LEU A 160 -8.50 -2.77 9.43
CA LEU A 160 -9.90 -2.37 9.32
C LEU A 160 -10.12 -0.91 9.74
N ALA A 161 -9.38 -0.43 10.74
CA ALA A 161 -9.42 0.97 11.15
C ALA A 161 -8.87 1.88 10.06
N TYR A 162 -7.75 1.51 9.45
CA TYR A 162 -7.16 2.21 8.32
C TYR A 162 -8.16 2.41 7.18
N ASN A 163 -8.82 1.33 6.73
CA ASN A 163 -9.80 1.37 5.64
C ASN A 163 -11.08 2.16 5.95
N LYS A 164 -11.34 2.50 7.21
CA LYS A 164 -12.47 3.35 7.60
C LYS A 164 -12.13 4.84 7.56
N THR A 165 -10.84 5.16 7.63
CA THR A 165 -10.34 6.54 7.71
C THR A 165 -9.83 7.03 6.36
N SER A 166 -9.53 6.11 5.44
CA SER A 166 -9.18 6.37 4.04
C SER A 166 -10.42 6.30 3.18
#